data_5a03ed9cd231b8f68733ee8484cba18b
#
_entry.id   5a03ed9cd231b8f68733ee8484cba18b
#
_cell.length_a   1.000
_cell.length_b   1.000
_cell.length_c   1.000
_cell.angle_alpha   90.00
_cell.angle_beta   90.00
_cell.angle_gamma   90.00
#
_symmetry.space_group_name_H-M   'P 1'
#
loop_
_entity.id
_entity.type
_entity.pdbx_description
1 polymer ?
#
loop_
_entity_poly.entity_id
_entity_poly.type
_entity_poly.pdbx_seq_one_letter_code
_entity_poly.pdbx_strand_id
1 'polypeptide(L)'
;LESMDEGALQYEAAGFARSMHDTGLVSAYHPVLLRFLREKGSFLLSEALGLSSTGRESLLCFHGLVDALIDAAVHPETAQSVYGLALLLERGILFQPAVAPALWRLLALPLSDYANERLALAYGPEHPGRIWLLSGTLSMLGQPLGVGQGDNPTCQSARALSMWAYNDPDYLLQT
;
A
#
# COMPACT_ATOMS: atom_id res chain seq x y z
N LEU A 1 -5.25 -13.76 -17.30
CA LEU A 1 -4.01 -12.99 -17.41
C LEU A 1 -2.94 -13.74 -18.18
N GLU A 2 -2.71 -15.01 -17.89
CA GLU A 2 -1.64 -15.81 -18.55
C GLU A 2 -1.79 -15.95 -20.08
N SER A 3 -2.99 -15.87 -20.62
CA SER A 3 -3.29 -15.96 -22.04
C SER A 3 -3.36 -14.60 -22.76
N MET A 4 -3.18 -13.51 -22.02
CA MET A 4 -3.19 -12.16 -22.59
C MET A 4 -1.84 -11.82 -23.20
N ASP A 5 -1.86 -11.15 -24.36
CA ASP A 5 -0.67 -10.55 -24.92
C ASP A 5 -0.24 -9.28 -24.14
N GLU A 6 0.95 -8.80 -24.41
CA GLU A 6 1.52 -7.66 -23.71
C GLU A 6 0.68 -6.36 -23.90
N GLY A 7 0.12 -6.16 -25.10
CA GLY A 7 -0.74 -5.01 -25.39
C GLY A 7 -2.04 -5.05 -24.60
N ALA A 8 -2.66 -6.22 -24.48
CA ALA A 8 -3.86 -6.41 -23.65
C ALA A 8 -3.56 -6.20 -22.17
N LEU A 9 -2.43 -6.70 -21.66
CA LEU A 9 -1.98 -6.48 -20.28
C LEU A 9 -1.73 -5.00 -20.00
N GLN A 10 -1.11 -4.29 -20.94
CA GLN A 10 -0.88 -2.85 -20.82
C GLN A 10 -2.19 -2.07 -20.79
N TYR A 11 -3.15 -2.42 -21.64
CA TYR A 11 -4.46 -1.79 -21.64
C TYR A 11 -5.21 -1.98 -20.33
N GLU A 12 -5.20 -3.20 -19.79
CA GLU A 12 -5.80 -3.51 -18.48
C GLU A 12 -5.08 -2.75 -17.34
N ALA A 13 -3.74 -2.75 -17.33
CA ALA A 13 -2.96 -2.03 -16.34
C ALA A 13 -3.30 -0.53 -16.30
N ALA A 14 -3.32 0.11 -17.47
CA ALA A 14 -3.69 1.52 -17.61
C ALA A 14 -5.15 1.77 -17.22
N GLY A 15 -6.08 0.85 -17.54
CA GLY A 15 -7.49 0.93 -17.20
C GLY A 15 -7.72 0.90 -15.68
N PHE A 16 -7.11 -0.05 -14.97
CA PHE A 16 -7.19 -0.14 -13.52
C PHE A 16 -6.57 1.09 -12.84
N ALA A 17 -5.39 1.53 -13.28
CA ALA A 17 -4.74 2.71 -12.74
C ALA A 17 -5.60 3.97 -12.91
N ARG A 18 -6.16 4.19 -14.10
CA ARG A 18 -7.05 5.33 -14.37
C ARG A 18 -8.27 5.29 -13.46
N SER A 19 -8.96 4.16 -13.39
CA SER A 19 -10.14 4.00 -12.53
C SER A 19 -9.81 4.31 -11.07
N MET A 20 -8.69 3.82 -10.57
CA MET A 20 -8.24 4.08 -9.20
C MET A 20 -7.95 5.55 -8.94
N HIS A 21 -7.22 6.23 -9.82
CA HIS A 21 -6.89 7.65 -9.64
C HIS A 21 -8.10 8.57 -9.83
N ASP A 22 -9.01 8.23 -10.74
CA ASP A 22 -10.21 9.04 -11.01
C ASP A 22 -11.25 8.93 -9.88
N THR A 23 -11.38 7.76 -9.25
CA THR A 23 -12.43 7.49 -8.27
C THR A 23 -11.94 7.42 -6.82
N GLY A 24 -10.66 7.19 -6.60
CA GLY A 24 -10.09 6.85 -5.29
C GLY A 24 -10.46 5.44 -4.79
N LEU A 25 -11.13 4.63 -5.63
CA LEU A 25 -11.56 3.28 -5.30
C LEU A 25 -10.78 2.25 -6.09
N VAL A 26 -10.46 1.13 -5.45
CA VAL A 26 -9.67 0.05 -6.03
C VAL A 26 -10.53 -1.20 -6.19
N SER A 27 -10.56 -1.73 -7.41
CA SER A 27 -11.19 -3.03 -7.70
C SER A 27 -10.42 -4.17 -7.01
N ALA A 28 -11.14 -5.18 -6.51
CA ALA A 28 -10.54 -6.40 -5.96
C ALA A 28 -9.69 -7.20 -6.98
N TYR A 29 -9.86 -6.95 -8.26
CA TYR A 29 -9.04 -7.57 -9.32
C TYR A 29 -7.70 -6.85 -9.54
N HIS A 30 -7.57 -5.60 -9.13
CA HIS A 30 -6.33 -4.83 -9.27
C HIS A 30 -5.15 -5.46 -8.50
N PRO A 31 -5.29 -5.89 -7.23
CA PRO A 31 -4.26 -6.67 -6.55
C PRO A 31 -3.83 -7.93 -7.29
N VAL A 32 -4.77 -8.64 -7.91
CA VAL A 32 -4.47 -9.85 -8.70
C VAL A 32 -3.58 -9.53 -9.88
N LEU A 33 -3.90 -8.44 -10.60
CA LEU A 33 -3.07 -7.96 -11.71
C LEU A 33 -1.67 -7.55 -11.24
N LEU A 34 -1.57 -6.77 -10.14
CA LEU A 34 -0.28 -6.33 -9.61
C LEU A 34 0.62 -7.50 -9.21
N ARG A 35 0.08 -8.49 -8.52
CA ARG A 35 0.83 -9.69 -8.13
C ARG A 35 1.31 -10.47 -9.35
N PHE A 36 0.46 -10.63 -10.35
CA PHE A 36 0.83 -11.25 -11.62
C PHE A 36 1.95 -10.49 -12.35
N LEU A 37 1.85 -9.16 -12.46
CA LEU A 37 2.87 -8.34 -13.12
C LEU A 37 4.20 -8.38 -12.36
N ARG A 38 4.17 -8.37 -11.04
CA ARG A 38 5.35 -8.52 -10.18
C ARG A 38 6.04 -9.88 -10.42
N GLU A 39 5.29 -10.99 -10.40
CA GLU A 39 5.82 -12.34 -10.62
C GLU A 39 6.47 -12.50 -12.01
N LYS A 40 5.94 -11.82 -12.99
CA LYS A 40 6.52 -11.80 -14.36
C LYS A 40 7.69 -10.83 -14.50
N GLY A 41 8.02 -10.05 -13.47
CA GLY A 41 9.03 -8.99 -13.56
C GLY A 41 8.70 -7.93 -14.61
N SER A 42 7.41 -7.66 -14.80
CA SER A 42 6.92 -6.80 -15.87
C SER A 42 7.15 -5.33 -15.56
N PHE A 43 7.65 -4.56 -16.54
CA PHE A 43 7.74 -3.10 -16.46
C PHE A 43 6.35 -2.43 -16.36
N LEU A 44 5.27 -3.15 -16.71
CA LEU A 44 3.89 -2.68 -16.60
C LEU A 44 3.43 -2.47 -15.16
N LEU A 45 4.22 -2.87 -14.14
CA LEU A 45 3.90 -2.62 -12.74
C LEU A 45 3.74 -1.12 -12.46
N SER A 46 4.60 -0.28 -13.04
CA SER A 46 4.50 1.17 -12.93
C SER A 46 3.25 1.75 -13.61
N GLU A 47 2.81 1.14 -14.70
CA GLU A 47 1.59 1.51 -15.41
C GLU A 47 0.34 1.11 -14.62
N ALA A 48 0.34 -0.10 -14.05
CA ALA A 48 -0.76 -0.58 -13.22
C ALA A 48 -0.94 0.24 -11.92
N LEU A 49 0.12 0.85 -11.41
CA LEU A 49 0.06 1.80 -10.30
C LEU A 49 -0.22 3.25 -10.75
N GLY A 50 -0.17 3.54 -12.06
CA GLY A 50 -0.40 4.86 -12.62
C GLY A 50 0.66 5.88 -12.19
N LEU A 51 1.93 5.47 -12.12
CA LEU A 51 3.01 6.28 -11.58
C LEU A 51 3.50 7.34 -12.57
N SER A 52 3.70 8.56 -12.05
CA SER A 52 4.47 9.63 -12.70
C SER A 52 5.98 9.33 -12.69
N SER A 53 6.79 10.29 -13.17
CA SER A 53 8.25 10.15 -13.14
C SER A 53 8.79 9.93 -11.71
N THR A 54 8.29 10.68 -10.73
CA THR A 54 8.70 10.54 -9.31
C THR A 54 8.35 9.16 -8.76
N GLY A 55 7.12 8.69 -8.99
CA GLY A 55 6.70 7.37 -8.55
C GLY A 55 7.48 6.24 -9.20
N ARG A 56 7.79 6.36 -10.50
CA ARG A 56 8.64 5.40 -11.24
C ARG A 56 10.06 5.36 -10.70
N GLU A 57 10.65 6.49 -10.39
CA GLU A 57 11.98 6.57 -9.77
C GLU A 57 11.97 5.89 -8.40
N SER A 58 10.96 6.16 -7.57
CA SER A 58 10.76 5.49 -6.27
C SER A 58 10.65 3.97 -6.45
N LEU A 59 9.85 3.51 -7.41
CA LEU A 59 9.69 2.08 -7.71
C LEU A 59 11.02 1.44 -8.12
N LEU A 60 11.78 2.08 -9.00
CA LEU A 60 13.07 1.55 -9.48
C LEU A 60 14.11 1.47 -8.35
N CYS A 61 14.24 2.54 -7.55
CA CYS A 61 15.21 2.59 -6.45
C CYS A 61 14.89 1.62 -5.31
N PHE A 62 13.60 1.38 -5.04
CA PHE A 62 13.12 0.59 -3.91
C PHE A 62 12.32 -0.66 -4.33
N HIS A 63 12.58 -1.19 -5.54
CA HIS A 63 11.79 -2.31 -6.10
C HIS A 63 11.67 -3.50 -5.14
N GLY A 64 12.76 -3.91 -4.46
CA GLY A 64 12.71 -5.04 -3.52
C GLY A 64 11.79 -4.78 -2.31
N LEU A 65 11.73 -3.54 -1.81
CA LEU A 65 10.80 -3.15 -0.77
C LEU A 65 9.35 -3.16 -1.30
N VAL A 66 9.14 -2.61 -2.49
CA VAL A 66 7.81 -2.57 -3.12
C VAL A 66 7.30 -3.98 -3.38
N ASP A 67 8.14 -4.87 -3.87
CA ASP A 67 7.80 -6.29 -4.08
C ASP A 67 7.38 -6.96 -2.76
N ALA A 68 8.12 -6.72 -1.68
CA ALA A 68 7.81 -7.25 -0.37
C ALA A 68 6.50 -6.67 0.21
N LEU A 69 6.22 -5.38 -0.03
CA LEU A 69 4.96 -4.73 0.38
C LEU A 69 3.76 -5.27 -0.40
N ILE A 70 3.90 -5.47 -1.72
CA ILE A 70 2.85 -6.08 -2.55
C ILE A 70 2.54 -7.49 -2.03
N ASP A 71 3.58 -8.26 -1.74
CA ASP A 71 3.41 -9.64 -1.27
C ASP A 71 2.72 -9.71 0.09
N ALA A 72 3.10 -8.84 1.00
CA ALA A 72 2.64 -8.86 2.39
C ALA A 72 1.32 -8.13 2.63
N ALA A 73 0.93 -7.14 1.79
CA ALA A 73 -0.19 -6.25 2.09
C ALA A 73 -1.23 -6.14 0.98
N VAL A 74 -0.90 -6.50 -0.27
CA VAL A 74 -1.78 -6.27 -1.43
C VAL A 74 -2.51 -7.56 -1.79
N HIS A 75 -3.76 -7.67 -1.33
CA HIS A 75 -4.66 -8.80 -1.56
C HIS A 75 -6.03 -8.27 -2.01
N PRO A 76 -6.91 -9.10 -2.59
CA PRO A 76 -8.25 -8.68 -2.98
C PRO A 76 -9.05 -8.02 -1.84
N GLU A 77 -8.89 -8.53 -0.60
CA GLU A 77 -9.57 -8.04 0.60
C GLU A 77 -8.99 -6.72 1.11
N THR A 78 -7.73 -6.43 0.77
CA THR A 78 -7.03 -5.19 1.11
C THR A 78 -6.75 -4.35 -0.14
N ALA A 79 -7.61 -4.42 -1.16
CA ALA A 79 -7.38 -3.79 -2.46
C ALA A 79 -7.05 -2.30 -2.36
N GLN A 80 -7.63 -1.58 -1.41
CA GLN A 80 -7.36 -0.15 -1.22
C GLN A 80 -5.90 0.16 -0.88
N SER A 81 -5.11 -0.82 -0.39
CA SER A 81 -3.66 -0.68 -0.18
C SER A 81 -2.88 -0.40 -1.48
N VAL A 82 -3.42 -0.79 -2.64
CA VAL A 82 -2.84 -0.45 -3.95
C VAL A 82 -2.77 1.05 -4.15
N TYR A 83 -3.85 1.77 -3.83
CA TYR A 83 -3.88 3.22 -3.94
C TYR A 83 -2.94 3.87 -2.93
N GLY A 84 -2.92 3.35 -1.69
CA GLY A 84 -1.96 3.79 -0.67
C GLY A 84 -0.51 3.62 -1.13
N LEU A 85 -0.17 2.47 -1.72
CA LEU A 85 1.15 2.19 -2.27
C LEU A 85 1.51 3.14 -3.44
N ALA A 86 0.60 3.34 -4.38
CA ALA A 86 0.81 4.24 -5.51
C ALA A 86 1.12 5.67 -5.02
N LEU A 87 0.31 6.20 -4.11
CA LEU A 87 0.50 7.54 -3.55
C LEU A 87 1.75 7.65 -2.66
N LEU A 88 2.11 6.59 -1.92
CA LEU A 88 3.36 6.54 -1.17
C LEU A 88 4.57 6.70 -2.10
N LEU A 89 4.58 6.02 -3.23
CA LEU A 89 5.63 6.13 -4.25
C LEU A 89 5.65 7.54 -4.87
N GLU A 90 4.46 8.09 -5.21
CA GLU A 90 4.32 9.43 -5.78
C GLU A 90 4.81 10.54 -4.84
N ARG A 91 4.62 10.37 -3.53
CA ARG A 91 5.14 11.32 -2.52
C ARG A 91 6.66 11.32 -2.40
N GLY A 92 7.34 10.29 -2.91
CA GLY A 92 8.80 10.16 -2.84
C GLY A 92 9.34 10.01 -1.41
N ILE A 93 8.49 9.69 -0.43
CA ILE A 93 8.91 9.63 0.99
C ILE A 93 9.90 8.49 1.27
N LEU A 94 10.00 7.49 0.39
CA LEU A 94 10.99 6.41 0.52
C LEU A 94 12.43 6.93 0.43
N PHE A 95 12.65 8.08 -0.20
CA PHE A 95 13.96 8.75 -0.26
C PHE A 95 14.35 9.42 1.06
N GLN A 96 13.42 9.58 1.99
CA GLN A 96 13.76 10.01 3.36
C GLN A 96 14.54 8.88 4.05
N PRO A 97 15.72 9.16 4.62
CA PRO A 97 16.69 8.11 5.01
C PRO A 97 16.16 7.02 5.94
N ALA A 98 15.20 7.35 6.79
CA ALA A 98 14.70 6.42 7.81
C ALA A 98 13.46 5.63 7.35
N VAL A 99 12.71 6.07 6.33
CA VAL A 99 11.40 5.51 5.97
C VAL A 99 11.50 4.10 5.39
N ALA A 100 12.36 3.88 4.40
CA ALA A 100 12.52 2.56 3.79
C ALA A 100 13.04 1.50 4.80
N PRO A 101 14.06 1.77 5.64
CA PRO A 101 14.45 0.88 6.72
C PRO A 101 13.33 0.62 7.74
N ALA A 102 12.51 1.63 8.05
CA ALA A 102 11.38 1.47 8.97
C ALA A 102 10.30 0.54 8.40
N LEU A 103 10.00 0.63 7.12
CA LEU A 103 9.08 -0.30 6.45
C LEU A 103 9.63 -1.73 6.41
N TRP A 104 10.93 -1.91 6.21
CA TRP A 104 11.56 -3.23 6.32
C TRP A 104 11.44 -3.81 7.74
N ARG A 105 11.64 -2.99 8.79
CA ARG A 105 11.41 -3.42 10.17
C ARG A 105 9.95 -3.82 10.40
N LEU A 106 9.01 -3.03 9.90
CA LEU A 106 7.58 -3.32 10.01
C LEU A 106 7.21 -4.63 9.30
N LEU A 107 7.79 -4.87 8.11
CA LEU A 107 7.65 -6.14 7.40
C LEU A 107 8.18 -7.34 8.20
N ALA A 108 9.18 -7.18 9.04
CA ALA A 108 9.77 -8.22 9.88
C ALA A 108 9.14 -8.33 11.28
N LEU A 109 8.35 -7.33 11.70
CA LEU A 109 7.80 -7.24 13.06
C LEU A 109 6.82 -8.38 13.35
N PRO A 110 7.03 -9.21 14.38
CA PRO A 110 6.02 -10.13 14.85
C PRO A 110 4.93 -9.37 15.60
N LEU A 111 3.66 -9.64 15.26
CA LEU A 111 2.55 -9.12 16.05
C LEU A 111 2.34 -9.96 17.30
N SER A 112 2.00 -9.30 18.42
CA SER A 112 1.55 -9.99 19.62
C SER A 112 0.22 -10.69 19.40
N ASP A 113 -0.06 -11.74 20.18
CA ASP A 113 -1.34 -12.45 20.14
C ASP A 113 -2.51 -11.49 20.36
N TYR A 114 -2.38 -10.56 21.29
CA TYR A 114 -3.39 -9.52 21.55
C TYR A 114 -3.65 -8.65 20.31
N ALA A 115 -2.62 -8.21 19.62
CA ALA A 115 -2.78 -7.39 18.40
C ALA A 115 -3.45 -8.21 17.27
N ASN A 116 -3.04 -9.47 17.09
CA ASN A 116 -3.65 -10.36 16.11
C ASN A 116 -5.14 -10.60 16.41
N GLU A 117 -5.50 -10.86 17.68
CA GLU A 117 -6.90 -11.03 18.09
C GLU A 117 -7.73 -9.77 17.84
N ARG A 118 -7.20 -8.59 18.16
CA ARG A 118 -7.90 -7.31 17.93
C ARG A 118 -8.14 -7.04 16.44
N LEU A 119 -7.16 -7.33 15.61
CA LEU A 119 -7.28 -7.17 14.15
C LEU A 119 -8.25 -8.22 13.56
N ALA A 120 -8.21 -9.46 14.04
CA ALA A 120 -9.15 -10.48 13.62
C ALA A 120 -10.60 -10.15 14.02
N LEU A 121 -10.81 -9.55 15.19
CA LEU A 121 -12.15 -9.08 15.62
C LEU A 121 -12.65 -7.92 14.76
N ALA A 122 -11.75 -7.04 14.30
CA ALA A 122 -12.14 -5.87 13.50
C ALA A 122 -12.36 -6.19 12.02
N TYR A 123 -11.57 -7.08 11.44
CA TYR A 123 -11.50 -7.30 9.99
C TYR A 123 -11.79 -8.75 9.57
N GLY A 124 -11.99 -9.66 10.52
CA GLY A 124 -12.19 -11.08 10.27
C GLY A 124 -10.91 -11.93 10.44
N PRO A 125 -11.07 -13.22 10.74
CA PRO A 125 -9.98 -14.15 11.00
C PRO A 125 -9.36 -14.75 9.74
N GLU A 126 -9.85 -14.40 8.56
CA GLU A 126 -9.50 -15.03 7.28
C GLU A 126 -8.03 -14.78 6.87
N HIS A 127 -7.46 -13.67 7.35
CA HIS A 127 -6.07 -13.30 7.11
C HIS A 127 -5.32 -12.99 8.41
N PRO A 128 -3.99 -13.23 8.43
CA PRO A 128 -3.16 -12.80 9.55
C PRO A 128 -3.28 -11.29 9.81
N GLY A 129 -3.35 -10.89 11.08
CA GLY A 129 -3.48 -9.47 11.48
C GLY A 129 -2.46 -8.54 10.83
N ARG A 130 -1.28 -9.07 10.53
CA ARG A 130 -0.21 -8.34 9.84
C ARG A 130 -0.62 -7.75 8.47
N ILE A 131 -1.43 -8.48 7.69
CA ILE A 131 -1.91 -7.99 6.38
C ILE A 131 -2.72 -6.71 6.58
N TRP A 132 -3.60 -6.69 7.57
CA TRP A 132 -4.42 -5.53 7.90
C TRP A 132 -3.57 -4.34 8.40
N LEU A 133 -2.58 -4.60 9.27
CA LEU A 133 -1.67 -3.58 9.75
C LEU A 133 -0.88 -2.94 8.59
N LEU A 134 -0.27 -3.75 7.74
CA LEU A 134 0.52 -3.26 6.60
C LEU A 134 -0.34 -2.51 5.59
N SER A 135 -1.52 -3.03 5.26
CA SER A 135 -2.47 -2.38 4.37
C SER A 135 -2.91 -1.00 4.91
N GLY A 136 -3.24 -0.94 6.21
CA GLY A 136 -3.57 0.32 6.88
C GLY A 136 -2.41 1.31 6.88
N THR A 137 -1.19 0.83 7.11
CA THR A 137 0.02 1.66 7.06
C THR A 137 0.25 2.24 5.67
N LEU A 138 0.13 1.44 4.61
CA LEU A 138 0.26 1.93 3.23
C LEU A 138 -0.79 2.99 2.91
N SER A 139 -2.03 2.75 3.29
CA SER A 139 -3.11 3.71 3.09
C SER A 139 -2.87 5.02 3.82
N MET A 140 -2.41 4.95 5.07
CA MET A 140 -2.10 6.12 5.89
C MET A 140 -0.91 6.92 5.35
N LEU A 141 0.18 6.25 4.96
CA LEU A 141 1.36 6.91 4.39
C LEU A 141 1.08 7.51 3.01
N GLY A 142 0.26 6.86 2.19
CA GLY A 142 -0.15 7.37 0.89
C GLY A 142 -1.13 8.55 0.98
N GLN A 143 -2.09 8.46 1.90
CA GLN A 143 -3.18 9.42 2.08
C GLN A 143 -3.27 9.95 3.52
N PRO A 144 -2.28 10.71 4.01
CA PRO A 144 -2.25 11.17 5.40
C PRO A 144 -3.47 11.98 5.80
N LEU A 145 -4.01 12.78 4.88
CA LEU A 145 -5.19 13.62 5.11
C LEU A 145 -6.51 12.83 5.06
N GLY A 146 -6.46 11.57 4.60
CA GLY A 146 -7.62 10.66 4.59
C GLY A 146 -7.83 9.90 5.89
N VAL A 147 -6.97 10.10 6.90
CA VAL A 147 -7.10 9.40 8.19
C VAL A 147 -8.33 9.91 8.93
N GLY A 148 -9.31 9.02 9.10
CA GLY A 148 -10.55 9.29 9.84
C GLY A 148 -10.62 8.53 11.14
N GLN A 149 -11.47 8.99 12.07
CA GLN A 149 -11.68 8.32 13.37
C GLN A 149 -12.83 7.31 13.37
N GLY A 150 -13.65 7.29 12.30
CA GLY A 150 -14.89 6.50 12.28
C GLY A 150 -15.86 6.94 13.38
N ASP A 151 -16.54 5.99 13.98
CA ASP A 151 -17.51 6.23 15.08
C ASP A 151 -16.86 6.37 16.47
N ASN A 152 -15.53 6.26 16.56
CA ASN A 152 -14.80 6.36 17.83
C ASN A 152 -14.46 7.82 18.17
N PRO A 153 -14.60 8.26 19.43
CA PRO A 153 -14.21 9.61 19.84
C PRO A 153 -12.69 9.75 19.99
N THR A 154 -11.95 9.44 18.93
CA THR A 154 -10.47 9.40 18.89
C THR A 154 -9.88 10.48 17.98
N CYS A 155 -10.54 11.65 17.89
CA CYS A 155 -10.11 12.74 17.00
C CYS A 155 -8.66 13.22 17.26
N GLN A 156 -8.21 13.20 18.50
CA GLN A 156 -6.83 13.54 18.87
C GLN A 156 -5.84 12.52 18.27
N SER A 157 -6.13 11.21 18.41
CA SER A 157 -5.29 10.15 17.86
C SER A 157 -5.29 10.16 16.34
N ALA A 158 -6.46 10.31 15.71
CA ALA A 158 -6.56 10.40 14.25
C ALA A 158 -5.78 11.60 13.71
N ARG A 159 -5.86 12.76 14.39
CA ARG A 159 -5.10 13.95 14.03
C ARG A 159 -3.59 13.73 14.17
N ALA A 160 -3.14 13.11 15.26
CA ALA A 160 -1.72 12.82 15.48
C ALA A 160 -1.18 11.89 14.38
N LEU A 161 -1.90 10.79 14.09
CA LEU A 161 -1.52 9.85 13.01
C LEU A 161 -1.44 10.54 11.65
N SER A 162 -2.43 11.39 11.31
CA SER A 162 -2.43 12.16 10.07
C SER A 162 -1.24 13.11 9.99
N MET A 163 -0.95 13.84 11.08
CA MET A 163 0.18 14.78 11.14
C MET A 163 1.53 14.07 11.01
N TRP A 164 1.72 12.96 11.68
CA TRP A 164 2.96 12.18 11.59
C TRP A 164 3.12 11.55 10.20
N ALA A 165 2.06 10.96 9.65
CA ALA A 165 2.10 10.40 8.30
C ALA A 165 2.45 11.46 7.23
N TYR A 166 2.06 12.71 7.45
CA TYR A 166 2.33 13.80 6.52
C TYR A 166 3.71 14.42 6.72
N ASN A 167 4.07 14.77 7.96
CA ASN A 167 5.26 15.56 8.27
C ASN A 167 6.46 14.72 8.73
N ASP A 168 6.20 13.59 9.40
CA ASP A 168 7.23 12.75 10.02
C ASP A 168 6.85 11.26 9.91
N PRO A 169 6.86 10.71 8.67
CA PRO A 169 6.47 9.32 8.46
C PRO A 169 7.40 8.32 9.15
N ASP A 170 8.65 8.68 9.41
CA ASP A 170 9.58 7.85 10.16
C ASP A 170 9.14 7.70 11.62
N TYR A 171 8.77 8.78 12.27
CA TYR A 171 8.24 8.73 13.64
C TYR A 171 6.97 7.88 13.74
N LEU A 172 6.05 8.00 12.76
CA LEU A 172 4.87 7.16 12.70
C LEU A 172 5.23 5.67 12.66
N LEU A 173 6.25 5.30 11.89
CA LEU A 173 6.67 3.90 11.72
C LEU A 173 7.46 3.35 12.93
N GLN A 174 7.85 4.20 13.87
CA GLN A 174 8.53 3.80 15.11
C GLN A 174 7.57 3.64 16.29
N THR A 175 6.40 4.27 16.22
CA THR A 175 5.37 4.23 17.27
C THR A 175 4.38 3.10 17.08
#